data_e4b969557fa0bdff90863a7aeed69d9c
#
_entry.id   e4b969557fa0bdff90863a7aeed69d9c
#
_cell.length_a   1.000
_cell.length_b   1.000
_cell.length_c   1.000
_cell.angle_alpha   90.00
_cell.angle_beta   90.00
_cell.angle_gamma   90.00
#
_symmetry.space_group_name_H-M   'P 1'
#
loop_
_entity.id
_entity.type
_entity.pdbx_description
1 polymer ?
#
loop_
_entity_poly.entity_id
_entity_poly.type
_entity_poly.pdbx_seq_one_letter_code
_entity_poly.pdbx_strand_id
1 'polypeptide(L)'
;SIGHSKATYEQMLEAFEEGASQVTHLCNAMPGIDHHEPTMFDAVLLSQCSCEMIMDGAHIQSKMLEWLIKLLGAKRVIAISDGTINSGLAYPEGHVLDDGSYIQHHAVYKEGVLKGSCIDLLDIFRKLYDAYGLAESILMTSQNAAHIVKSYTSDIRLGHKIDLVILDSELHLLDVVINGRSVL
;
A
#
# COMPACT_ATOMS: atom_id res chain seq x y z
N SER A 1 3.66 11.24 9.18
CA SER A 1 4.22 10.21 8.28
C SER A 1 5.53 10.68 7.66
N ILE A 2 6.47 9.76 7.44
CA ILE A 2 7.79 10.00 6.87
C ILE A 2 7.85 9.31 5.51
N GLY A 3 8.16 10.06 4.44
CA GLY A 3 8.30 9.51 3.08
C GLY A 3 9.46 10.16 2.32
N HIS A 4 9.97 9.49 1.26
CA HIS A 4 11.10 9.95 0.42
C HIS A 4 12.31 10.42 1.25
N SER A 5 12.55 9.80 2.40
CA SER A 5 13.56 10.25 3.34
C SER A 5 14.92 9.58 3.08
N LYS A 6 15.98 10.35 3.31
CA LYS A 6 17.37 9.86 3.42
C LYS A 6 17.87 10.01 4.86
N ALA A 7 16.97 10.00 5.84
CA ALA A 7 17.32 10.10 7.25
C ALA A 7 18.27 8.98 7.66
N THR A 8 19.16 9.27 8.61
CA THR A 8 19.98 8.25 9.25
C THR A 8 19.12 7.42 10.22
N TYR A 9 19.69 6.36 10.76
CA TYR A 9 19.06 5.55 11.81
C TYR A 9 18.66 6.41 13.02
N GLU A 10 19.56 7.27 13.50
CA GLU A 10 19.34 8.15 14.66
C GLU A 10 18.26 9.19 14.39
N GLN A 11 18.26 9.81 13.20
CA GLN A 11 17.24 10.77 12.79
C GLN A 11 15.85 10.13 12.74
N MET A 12 15.75 8.86 12.35
CA MET A 12 14.49 8.13 12.36
C MET A 12 14.02 7.82 13.78
N LEU A 13 14.92 7.47 14.69
CA LEU A 13 14.56 7.25 16.10
C LEU A 13 14.05 8.56 16.74
N GLU A 14 14.76 9.68 16.53
CA GLU A 14 14.31 11.01 16.98
C GLU A 14 12.92 11.36 16.42
N ALA A 15 12.69 11.11 15.12
CA ALA A 15 11.38 11.37 14.52
C ALA A 15 10.26 10.52 15.16
N PHE A 16 10.51 9.28 15.54
CA PHE A 16 9.55 8.44 16.25
C PHE A 16 9.29 8.94 17.68
N GLU A 17 10.32 9.41 18.40
CA GLU A 17 10.19 10.04 19.71
C GLU A 17 9.35 11.33 19.64
N GLU A 18 9.50 12.12 18.57
CA GLU A 18 8.70 13.31 18.29
C GLU A 18 7.28 13.02 17.76
N GLY A 19 6.90 11.73 17.66
CA GLY A 19 5.54 11.31 17.37
C GLY A 19 5.26 10.90 15.93
N ALA A 20 6.28 10.73 15.09
CA ALA A 20 6.09 10.08 13.80
C ALA A 20 5.62 8.63 14.03
N SER A 21 4.52 8.22 13.42
CA SER A 21 3.88 6.92 13.65
C SER A 21 3.67 6.11 12.37
N GLN A 22 4.06 6.66 11.24
CA GLN A 22 3.84 6.04 9.93
C GLN A 22 5.00 6.34 8.99
N VAL A 23 5.27 5.39 8.09
CA VAL A 23 6.16 5.55 6.95
C VAL A 23 5.36 5.44 5.66
N THR A 24 5.44 6.46 4.83
CA THR A 24 4.79 6.52 3.51
C THR A 24 5.60 5.71 2.51
N HIS A 25 4.92 4.85 1.74
CA HIS A 25 5.48 3.98 0.68
C HIS A 25 6.91 3.51 0.97
N LEU A 26 7.04 2.74 2.06
CA LEU A 26 8.32 2.16 2.52
C LEU A 26 9.13 1.60 1.34
N CYS A 27 10.42 1.84 1.33
CA CYS A 27 11.40 1.55 0.28
C CYS A 27 11.39 2.52 -0.92
N ASN A 28 10.33 3.31 -1.14
CA ASN A 28 10.30 4.22 -2.29
C ASN A 28 11.14 5.48 -2.02
N ALA A 29 12.15 5.72 -2.87
CA ALA A 29 13.11 6.81 -2.74
C ALA A 29 13.81 6.89 -1.37
N MET A 30 14.05 5.73 -0.76
CA MET A 30 14.72 5.57 0.53
C MET A 30 16.02 4.78 0.36
N PRO A 31 17.01 4.93 1.29
CA PRO A 31 18.16 4.05 1.35
C PRO A 31 17.74 2.60 1.56
N GLY A 32 18.46 1.68 0.97
CA GLY A 32 18.29 0.25 1.20
C GLY A 32 18.86 -0.19 2.55
N ILE A 33 18.73 -1.48 2.84
CA ILE A 33 19.36 -2.13 3.98
C ILE A 33 20.87 -2.20 3.70
N ASP A 34 21.68 -1.80 4.67
CA ASP A 34 23.13 -2.00 4.68
C ASP A 34 23.49 -2.93 5.85
N HIS A 35 24.34 -3.92 5.61
CA HIS A 35 24.76 -4.88 6.65
C HIS A 35 25.98 -4.41 7.44
N HIS A 36 26.57 -3.28 7.09
CA HIS A 36 27.69 -2.68 7.80
C HIS A 36 27.26 -1.56 8.76
N GLU A 37 26.21 -0.82 8.36
CA GLU A 37 25.74 0.35 9.10
C GLU A 37 24.20 0.33 9.20
N PRO A 38 23.63 0.58 10.39
CA PRO A 38 22.17 0.70 10.51
C PRO A 38 21.64 1.86 9.67
N THR A 39 20.54 1.63 9.00
CA THR A 39 19.86 2.61 8.14
C THR A 39 18.51 3.02 8.74
N MET A 40 17.84 3.98 8.12
CA MET A 40 16.46 4.31 8.49
C MET A 40 15.54 3.08 8.48
N PHE A 41 15.83 2.11 7.62
CA PHE A 41 15.04 0.89 7.50
C PHE A 41 15.11 0.06 8.79
N ASP A 42 16.27 -0.02 9.43
CA ASP A 42 16.46 -0.74 10.68
C ASP A 42 15.66 -0.07 11.81
N ALA A 43 15.65 1.28 11.86
CA ALA A 43 14.82 2.02 12.81
C ALA A 43 13.32 1.73 12.60
N VAL A 44 12.86 1.63 11.34
CA VAL A 44 11.49 1.25 11.01
C VAL A 44 11.17 -0.16 11.51
N LEU A 45 12.05 -1.14 11.29
CA LEU A 45 11.85 -2.52 11.74
C LEU A 45 11.76 -2.61 13.27
N LEU A 46 12.59 -1.87 13.99
CA LEU A 46 12.62 -1.87 15.46
C LEU A 46 11.49 -1.06 16.11
N SER A 47 10.86 -0.15 15.36
CA SER A 47 9.72 0.65 15.82
C SER A 47 8.42 -0.14 15.79
N GLN A 48 7.32 0.53 16.21
CA GLN A 48 5.94 0.05 16.05
C GLN A 48 5.15 0.87 15.01
N CYS A 49 5.84 1.66 14.18
CA CYS A 49 5.18 2.49 13.17
C CYS A 49 4.44 1.65 12.12
N SER A 50 3.38 2.18 11.58
CA SER A 50 2.70 1.62 10.41
C SER A 50 3.50 1.92 9.14
N CYS A 51 3.46 1.02 8.17
CA CYS A 51 4.22 1.13 6.93
C CYS A 51 3.28 0.99 5.73
N GLU A 52 3.13 2.04 4.96
CA GLU A 52 2.52 1.93 3.64
C GLU A 52 3.50 1.22 2.69
N MET A 53 2.96 0.35 1.85
CA MET A 53 3.74 -0.38 0.86
C MET A 53 2.99 -0.40 -0.48
N ILE A 54 3.68 -0.02 -1.56
CA ILE A 54 3.13 -0.08 -2.91
C ILE A 54 3.13 -1.53 -3.38
N MET A 55 1.95 -2.09 -3.64
CA MET A 55 1.74 -3.53 -3.88
C MET A 55 1.64 -3.89 -5.37
N ASP A 56 2.22 -3.09 -6.26
CA ASP A 56 2.17 -3.31 -7.71
C ASP A 56 3.15 -4.39 -8.21
N GLY A 57 4.19 -4.70 -7.43
CA GLY A 57 5.27 -5.63 -7.82
C GLY A 57 6.37 -4.99 -8.66
N ALA A 58 6.24 -3.70 -9.02
CA ALA A 58 7.22 -2.92 -9.76
C ALA A 58 8.06 -2.04 -8.83
N HIS A 59 7.42 -1.30 -7.90
CA HIS A 59 8.12 -0.51 -6.88
C HIS A 59 8.87 -1.41 -5.90
N ILE A 60 8.22 -2.48 -5.45
CA ILE A 60 8.83 -3.50 -4.60
C ILE A 60 8.54 -4.85 -5.25
N GLN A 61 9.59 -5.59 -5.56
CA GLN A 61 9.48 -6.92 -6.17
C GLN A 61 8.68 -7.87 -5.25
N SER A 62 7.83 -8.73 -5.81
CA SER A 62 6.86 -9.54 -5.05
C SER A 62 7.48 -10.37 -3.92
N LYS A 63 8.64 -10.98 -4.13
CA LYS A 63 9.34 -11.74 -3.05
C LYS A 63 9.85 -10.84 -1.93
N MET A 64 10.20 -9.58 -2.25
CA MET A 64 10.58 -8.59 -1.25
C MET A 64 9.36 -8.13 -0.45
N LEU A 65 8.19 -7.96 -1.10
CA LEU A 65 6.92 -7.70 -0.41
C LEU A 65 6.59 -8.80 0.60
N GLU A 66 6.66 -10.07 0.19
CA GLU A 66 6.43 -11.21 1.08
C GLU A 66 7.37 -11.18 2.30
N TRP A 67 8.65 -10.90 2.07
CA TRP A 67 9.65 -10.81 3.13
C TRP A 67 9.36 -9.65 4.10
N LEU A 68 9.05 -8.46 3.57
CA LEU A 68 8.71 -7.28 4.36
C LEU A 68 7.44 -7.49 5.20
N ILE A 69 6.39 -8.06 4.61
CA ILE A 69 5.14 -8.38 5.34
C ILE A 69 5.43 -9.36 6.48
N LYS A 70 6.29 -10.35 6.24
CA LYS A 70 6.69 -11.31 7.28
C LYS A 70 7.47 -10.65 8.41
N LEU A 71 8.35 -9.69 8.13
CA LEU A 71 9.13 -8.97 9.13
C LEU A 71 8.30 -7.98 9.94
N LEU A 72 7.45 -7.20 9.27
CA LEU A 72 6.63 -6.15 9.88
C LEU A 72 5.40 -6.73 10.60
N GLY A 73 4.84 -7.82 10.06
CA GLY A 73 3.55 -8.35 10.43
C GLY A 73 2.39 -7.57 9.79
N ALA A 74 1.30 -8.27 9.43
CA ALA A 74 0.16 -7.68 8.71
C ALA A 74 -0.47 -6.48 9.44
N LYS A 75 -0.39 -6.42 10.76
CA LYS A 75 -0.94 -5.31 11.57
C LYS A 75 -0.24 -3.96 11.36
N ARG A 76 0.99 -3.96 10.86
CA ARG A 76 1.75 -2.74 10.61
C ARG A 76 1.74 -2.33 9.14
N VAL A 77 1.32 -3.22 8.24
CA VAL A 77 1.35 -3.00 6.80
C VAL A 77 0.04 -2.35 6.34
N ILE A 78 0.16 -1.27 5.58
CA ILE A 78 -0.94 -0.64 4.85
C ILE A 78 -0.64 -0.81 3.36
N ALA A 79 -1.46 -1.58 2.68
CA ALA A 79 -1.35 -1.80 1.25
C ALA A 79 -1.88 -0.57 0.50
N ILE A 80 -1.06 -0.01 -0.36
CA ILE A 80 -1.42 1.15 -1.19
C ILE A 80 -1.10 0.88 -2.66
N SER A 81 -1.80 1.58 -3.54
CA SER A 81 -1.49 1.61 -4.97
C SER A 81 -0.45 2.66 -5.33
N ASP A 82 -0.40 3.78 -4.61
CA ASP A 82 0.35 4.98 -5.01
C ASP A 82 0.06 5.35 -6.47
N GLY A 83 -1.24 5.38 -6.77
CA GLY A 83 -1.76 5.34 -8.13
C GLY A 83 -1.64 6.66 -8.86
N THR A 84 -1.29 6.57 -10.13
CA THR A 84 -1.38 7.68 -11.07
C THR A 84 -2.84 7.88 -11.54
N ILE A 85 -3.08 8.88 -12.40
CA ILE A 85 -4.37 9.08 -13.08
C ILE A 85 -4.82 7.85 -13.89
N ASN A 86 -3.91 6.92 -14.16
CA ASN A 86 -4.15 5.70 -14.94
C ASN A 86 -4.54 4.50 -14.06
N SER A 87 -4.65 4.66 -12.74
CA SER A 87 -5.02 3.57 -11.84
C SER A 87 -6.43 3.05 -12.10
N GLY A 88 -6.57 1.73 -12.08
CA GLY A 88 -7.83 1.05 -12.35
C GLY A 88 -8.25 1.02 -13.83
N LEU A 89 -7.42 1.57 -14.74
CA LEU A 89 -7.66 1.46 -16.18
C LEU A 89 -6.96 0.20 -16.72
N ALA A 90 -7.72 -0.60 -17.46
CA ALA A 90 -7.25 -1.87 -18.03
C ALA A 90 -6.37 -1.65 -19.27
N TYR A 91 -5.20 -1.07 -19.09
CA TYR A 91 -4.24 -0.96 -20.19
C TYR A 91 -3.50 -2.28 -20.42
N PRO A 92 -3.27 -2.68 -21.68
CA PRO A 92 -2.42 -3.82 -21.97
C PRO A 92 -0.96 -3.53 -21.63
N GLU A 93 -0.21 -4.58 -21.38
CA GLU A 93 1.25 -4.51 -21.17
C GLU A 93 1.93 -3.84 -22.38
N GLY A 94 2.82 -2.88 -22.11
CA GLY A 94 3.51 -2.10 -23.14
C GLY A 94 2.68 -0.98 -23.77
N HIS A 95 1.46 -0.70 -23.29
CA HIS A 95 0.64 0.41 -23.79
C HIS A 95 1.37 1.74 -23.61
N VAL A 96 1.43 2.54 -24.68
CA VAL A 96 2.04 3.88 -24.66
C VAL A 96 0.92 4.92 -24.53
N LEU A 97 1.05 5.78 -23.54
CA LEU A 97 0.13 6.88 -23.25
C LEU A 97 0.45 8.12 -24.11
N ASP A 98 -0.48 9.06 -24.23
CA ASP A 98 -0.36 10.26 -25.06
C ASP A 98 0.85 11.14 -24.73
N ASP A 99 1.32 11.11 -23.49
CA ASP A 99 2.49 11.86 -23.03
C ASP A 99 3.82 11.14 -23.24
N GLY A 100 3.81 9.98 -23.92
CA GLY A 100 4.96 9.13 -24.21
C GLY A 100 5.41 8.24 -23.05
N SER A 101 4.69 8.24 -21.93
CA SER A 101 4.88 7.22 -20.89
C SER A 101 4.29 5.88 -21.33
N TYR A 102 4.68 4.79 -20.69
CA TYR A 102 4.21 3.44 -21.03
C TYR A 102 3.93 2.61 -19.77
N ILE A 103 3.01 1.65 -19.94
CA ILE A 103 2.59 0.75 -18.87
C ILE A 103 3.45 -0.52 -18.91
N GLN A 104 4.00 -0.91 -17.78
CA GLN A 104 4.70 -2.17 -17.60
C GLN A 104 4.51 -2.68 -16.17
N HIS A 105 4.09 -3.95 -16.03
CA HIS A 105 3.90 -4.61 -14.73
C HIS A 105 3.03 -3.78 -13.74
N HIS A 106 1.88 -3.29 -14.20
CA HIS A 106 0.98 -2.42 -13.42
C HIS A 106 1.60 -1.08 -12.96
N ALA A 107 2.67 -0.64 -13.60
CA ALA A 107 3.31 0.62 -13.28
C ALA A 107 3.51 1.48 -14.53
N VAL A 108 3.60 2.79 -14.33
CA VAL A 108 3.81 3.78 -15.37
C VAL A 108 5.29 4.16 -15.42
N TYR A 109 5.88 4.06 -16.59
CA TYR A 109 7.26 4.45 -16.83
C TYR A 109 7.34 5.59 -17.85
N LYS A 110 8.27 6.50 -17.66
CA LYS A 110 8.63 7.53 -18.63
C LYS A 110 10.14 7.62 -18.74
N GLU A 111 10.68 7.48 -19.94
CA GLU A 111 12.14 7.50 -20.19
C GLU A 111 12.89 6.46 -19.31
N GLY A 112 12.29 5.31 -19.08
CA GLY A 112 12.85 4.24 -18.23
C GLY A 112 12.75 4.51 -16.72
N VAL A 113 12.16 5.62 -16.29
CA VAL A 113 11.97 5.98 -14.88
C VAL A 113 10.57 5.63 -14.43
N LEU A 114 10.44 4.89 -13.34
CA LEU A 114 9.18 4.58 -12.68
C LEU A 114 8.52 5.87 -12.18
N LYS A 115 7.25 6.08 -12.51
CA LYS A 115 6.49 7.30 -12.21
C LYS A 115 5.32 7.10 -11.25
N GLY A 116 4.93 5.86 -11.01
CA GLY A 116 3.84 5.49 -10.13
C GLY A 116 3.13 4.24 -10.61
N SER A 117 2.07 3.87 -9.93
CA SER A 117 1.31 2.65 -10.20
C SER A 117 0.06 2.91 -11.06
N CYS A 118 -0.42 1.89 -11.73
CA CYS A 118 -1.76 1.85 -12.34
C CYS A 118 -2.64 0.71 -11.78
N ILE A 119 -2.15 -0.04 -10.80
CA ILE A 119 -2.94 -1.07 -10.09
C ILE A 119 -4.03 -0.40 -9.24
N ASP A 120 -5.18 -1.01 -9.10
CA ASP A 120 -6.19 -0.59 -8.14
C ASP A 120 -6.12 -1.37 -6.82
N LEU A 121 -6.84 -0.87 -5.81
CA LEU A 121 -6.80 -1.49 -4.48
C LEU A 121 -7.55 -2.83 -4.43
N LEU A 122 -8.52 -3.05 -5.30
CA LEU A 122 -9.24 -4.33 -5.39
C LEU A 122 -8.33 -5.45 -5.95
N ASP A 123 -7.51 -5.13 -6.93
CA ASP A 123 -6.53 -6.08 -7.46
C ASP A 123 -5.41 -6.38 -6.45
N ILE A 124 -5.00 -5.38 -5.67
CA ILE A 124 -4.11 -5.58 -4.52
C ILE A 124 -4.76 -6.51 -3.49
N PHE A 125 -6.04 -6.27 -3.15
CA PHE A 125 -6.78 -7.13 -2.22
C PHE A 125 -6.83 -8.58 -2.70
N ARG A 126 -7.13 -8.84 -3.98
CA ARG A 126 -7.15 -10.18 -4.57
C ARG A 126 -5.81 -10.89 -4.43
N LYS A 127 -4.70 -10.21 -4.77
CA LYS A 127 -3.34 -10.74 -4.62
C LYS A 127 -3.01 -11.09 -3.16
N LEU A 128 -3.40 -10.23 -2.23
CA LEU A 128 -3.18 -10.46 -0.80
C LEU A 128 -4.08 -11.58 -0.26
N TYR A 129 -5.32 -11.67 -0.74
CA TYR A 129 -6.24 -12.75 -0.38
C TYR A 129 -5.69 -14.12 -0.76
N ASP A 130 -5.16 -14.26 -1.98
CA ASP A 130 -4.55 -15.50 -2.46
C ASP A 130 -3.31 -15.89 -1.64
N ALA A 131 -2.54 -14.91 -1.17
CA ALA A 131 -1.29 -15.16 -0.46
C ALA A 131 -1.47 -15.32 1.06
N TYR A 132 -2.41 -14.61 1.69
CA TYR A 132 -2.53 -14.49 3.14
C TYR A 132 -3.94 -14.78 3.69
N GLY A 133 -4.95 -14.94 2.83
CA GLY A 133 -6.34 -15.16 3.22
C GLY A 133 -7.09 -13.87 3.58
N LEU A 134 -8.37 -14.05 3.95
CA LEU A 134 -9.33 -12.94 4.07
C LEU A 134 -8.97 -11.95 5.20
N ALA A 135 -8.61 -12.46 6.37
CA ALA A 135 -8.42 -11.62 7.54
C ALA A 135 -7.24 -10.64 7.36
N GLU A 136 -6.09 -11.15 6.92
CA GLU A 136 -4.88 -10.36 6.69
C GLU A 136 -5.05 -9.39 5.51
N SER A 137 -5.75 -9.80 4.45
CA SER A 137 -5.99 -8.91 3.30
C SER A 137 -6.89 -7.73 3.67
N ILE A 138 -7.99 -7.95 4.42
CA ILE A 138 -8.84 -6.87 4.93
C ILE A 138 -8.04 -5.96 5.88
N LEU A 139 -7.23 -6.55 6.76
CA LEU A 139 -6.42 -5.79 7.70
C LEU A 139 -5.49 -4.82 6.96
N MET A 140 -4.74 -5.32 5.96
CA MET A 140 -3.76 -4.54 5.22
C MET A 140 -4.38 -3.54 4.22
N THR A 141 -5.52 -3.86 3.59
CA THR A 141 -6.13 -2.99 2.57
C THR A 141 -7.16 -2.01 3.10
N SER A 142 -7.64 -2.19 4.34
CA SER A 142 -8.75 -1.38 4.90
C SER A 142 -8.52 -0.98 6.35
N GLN A 143 -8.46 -1.95 7.28
CA GLN A 143 -8.54 -1.66 8.70
C GLN A 143 -7.36 -0.87 9.24
N ASN A 144 -6.13 -1.18 8.82
CA ASN A 144 -4.94 -0.46 9.27
C ASN A 144 -4.98 1.00 8.80
N ALA A 145 -5.37 1.28 7.56
CA ALA A 145 -5.54 2.64 7.05
C ALA A 145 -6.63 3.41 7.82
N ALA A 146 -7.79 2.78 8.02
CA ALA A 146 -8.90 3.38 8.78
C ALA A 146 -8.48 3.71 10.22
N HIS A 147 -7.68 2.86 10.87
CA HIS A 147 -7.15 3.10 12.21
C HIS A 147 -6.26 4.36 12.26
N ILE A 148 -5.37 4.54 11.28
CA ILE A 148 -4.47 5.73 11.22
C ILE A 148 -5.28 7.02 11.06
N VAL A 149 -6.28 7.03 10.18
CA VAL A 149 -7.11 8.23 9.95
C VAL A 149 -8.28 8.35 10.93
N LYS A 150 -8.36 7.45 11.92
CA LYS A 150 -9.43 7.39 12.93
C LYS A 150 -10.83 7.32 12.28
N SER A 151 -10.95 6.59 11.18
CA SER A 151 -12.21 6.36 10.49
C SER A 151 -12.94 5.14 11.07
N TYR A 152 -14.26 5.21 11.13
CA TYR A 152 -15.13 4.10 11.60
C TYR A 152 -15.83 3.37 10.45
N THR A 153 -15.57 3.74 9.20
CA THR A 153 -16.22 3.15 8.02
C THR A 153 -15.77 1.70 7.75
N SER A 154 -14.66 1.26 8.35
CA SER A 154 -14.16 -0.11 8.22
C SER A 154 -14.88 -1.14 9.12
N ASP A 155 -15.81 -0.71 9.97
CA ASP A 155 -16.50 -1.56 10.95
C ASP A 155 -18.01 -1.66 10.63
N ILE A 156 -18.52 -2.88 10.53
CA ILE A 156 -19.95 -3.13 10.40
C ILE A 156 -20.57 -3.16 11.81
N ARG A 157 -21.01 -2.00 12.30
CA ARG A 157 -21.64 -1.85 13.63
C ARG A 157 -22.90 -0.99 13.58
N LEU A 158 -23.87 -1.32 14.44
CA LEU A 158 -25.08 -0.52 14.57
C LEU A 158 -24.76 0.93 14.95
N GLY A 159 -25.34 1.88 14.21
CA GLY A 159 -25.14 3.32 14.42
C GLY A 159 -23.91 3.91 13.74
N HIS A 160 -23.07 3.10 13.11
CA HIS A 160 -21.94 3.60 12.32
C HIS A 160 -22.35 3.83 10.86
N LYS A 161 -21.73 4.83 10.24
CA LYS A 161 -21.75 4.97 8.78
C LYS A 161 -21.00 3.79 8.19
N ILE A 162 -21.46 3.34 7.04
CA ILE A 162 -20.89 2.18 6.39
C ILE A 162 -20.51 2.52 4.95
N ASP A 163 -19.28 2.20 4.60
CA ASP A 163 -18.78 2.16 3.23
C ASP A 163 -18.32 0.72 2.97
N LEU A 164 -18.84 0.09 1.92
CA LEU A 164 -18.62 -1.32 1.63
C LEU A 164 -18.25 -1.53 0.18
N VAL A 165 -17.37 -2.50 -0.03
CA VAL A 165 -17.20 -3.17 -1.31
C VAL A 165 -17.83 -4.57 -1.16
N ILE A 166 -18.76 -4.91 -2.04
CA ILE A 166 -19.46 -6.20 -2.02
C ILE A 166 -18.91 -7.05 -3.15
N LEU A 167 -18.38 -8.20 -2.79
CA LEU A 167 -17.77 -9.15 -3.71
C LEU A 167 -18.53 -10.48 -3.66
N ASP A 168 -18.53 -11.23 -4.77
CA ASP A 168 -18.94 -12.63 -4.77
C ASP A 168 -17.84 -13.57 -4.22
N SER A 169 -18.09 -14.87 -4.24
CA SER A 169 -17.16 -15.90 -3.76
C SER A 169 -15.89 -16.01 -4.62
N GLU A 170 -15.91 -15.49 -5.84
CA GLU A 170 -14.77 -15.44 -6.75
C GLU A 170 -14.09 -14.07 -6.78
N LEU A 171 -14.46 -13.19 -5.82
CA LEU A 171 -13.95 -11.82 -5.66
C LEU A 171 -14.27 -10.88 -6.85
N HIS A 172 -15.35 -11.17 -7.60
CA HIS A 172 -15.87 -10.20 -8.57
C HIS A 172 -16.66 -9.12 -7.85
N LEU A 173 -16.50 -7.89 -8.31
CA LEU A 173 -17.20 -6.73 -7.76
C LEU A 173 -18.70 -6.82 -8.10
N LEU A 174 -19.54 -6.86 -7.05
CA LEU A 174 -21.00 -6.86 -7.18
C LEU A 174 -21.59 -5.47 -6.93
N ASP A 175 -21.09 -4.76 -5.92
CA ASP A 175 -21.57 -3.41 -5.58
C ASP A 175 -20.54 -2.64 -4.75
N VAL A 176 -20.68 -1.31 -4.76
CA VAL A 176 -19.98 -0.39 -3.87
C VAL A 176 -21.02 0.47 -3.16
N VAL A 177 -20.96 0.49 -1.83
CA VAL A 177 -21.84 1.30 -0.99
C VAL A 177 -21.04 2.41 -0.35
N ILE A 178 -21.44 3.67 -0.55
CA ILE A 178 -20.83 4.85 0.06
C ILE A 178 -21.90 5.60 0.86
N ASN A 179 -21.65 5.82 2.14
CA ASN A 179 -22.60 6.45 3.06
C ASN A 179 -23.97 5.75 3.04
N GLY A 180 -23.98 4.40 2.91
CA GLY A 180 -25.20 3.59 2.88
C GLY A 180 -25.97 3.63 1.55
N ARG A 181 -25.38 4.13 0.47
CA ARG A 181 -26.00 4.17 -0.88
C ARG A 181 -25.13 3.40 -1.86
N SER A 182 -25.77 2.53 -2.68
CA SER A 182 -25.12 1.90 -3.83
C SER A 182 -24.70 2.99 -4.83
N VAL A 183 -23.52 2.82 -5.44
CA VAL A 183 -22.91 3.74 -6.41
C VAL A 183 -22.53 3.06 -7.73
N LEU A 184 -22.83 1.73 -7.89
CA LEU A 184 -22.74 0.98 -9.14
C LEU A 184 -24.10 0.84 -9.78
#